data_1c15a9c8b21e6d617c94be244b1d1f0f
#
_entry.id   1c15a9c8b21e6d617c94be244b1d1f0f
#
_cell.length_a   1.000
_cell.length_b   1.000
_cell.length_c   1.000
_cell.angle_alpha   90.00
_cell.angle_beta   90.00
_cell.angle_gamma   90.00
#
_symmetry.space_group_name_H-M   'P 1'
#
loop_
_entity.id
_entity.type
_entity.pdbx_description
1 polymer ?
#
loop_
_entity_poly.entity_id
_entity_poly.type
_entity_poly.pdbx_seq_one_letter_code
_entity_poly.pdbx_strand_id
1 'polypeptide(L)' 'KNTLSQVEKADAYTYYLNAIVGARTNNATMVAENLKKAVKLDSSLRTKAANDIEFVKFASAVAGL' A
#
# COMPACT_ATOMS: atom_id res chain seq x y z
N LYS A 1 22.80 3.73 -7.29
CA LYS A 1 22.32 2.51 -6.69
C LYS A 1 21.34 2.78 -5.55
N ASN A 2 21.84 3.44 -4.52
CA ASN A 2 20.96 3.81 -3.40
C ASN A 2 19.92 4.85 -3.82
N THR A 3 20.30 5.71 -4.75
CA THR A 3 19.41 6.73 -5.27
C THR A 3 18.18 6.11 -5.92
N LEU A 4 18.38 5.06 -6.70
CA LEU A 4 17.29 4.37 -7.37
C LEU A 4 16.36 3.73 -6.35
N SER A 5 16.92 3.09 -5.34
CA SER A 5 16.13 2.50 -4.27
C SER A 5 15.30 3.54 -3.52
N GLN A 6 15.86 4.73 -3.31
CA GLN A 6 15.15 5.81 -2.65
C GLN A 6 13.97 6.30 -3.49
N VAL A 7 14.14 6.39 -4.80
CA VAL A 7 13.06 6.77 -5.70
C VAL A 7 11.94 5.74 -5.66
N GLU A 8 12.29 4.46 -5.70
CA GLU A 8 11.29 3.40 -5.64
C GLU A 8 10.53 3.43 -4.31
N LYS A 9 11.23 3.65 -3.21
CA LYS A 9 10.60 3.73 -1.89
C LYS A 9 9.67 4.93 -1.78
N ALA A 10 10.07 6.07 -2.36
CA ALA A 10 9.23 7.26 -2.36
C ALA A 10 7.95 7.02 -3.14
N ASP A 11 8.05 6.38 -4.31
CA ASP A 11 6.87 6.05 -5.10
C ASP A 11 5.99 5.03 -4.39
N ALA A 12 6.61 4.02 -3.78
CA ALA A 12 5.87 3.03 -3.02
C ALA A 12 5.07 3.66 -1.89
N TYR A 13 5.71 4.57 -1.17
CA TYR A 13 5.05 5.26 -0.07
C TYR A 13 3.89 6.13 -0.56
N THR A 14 4.07 6.78 -1.72
CA THR A 14 3.00 7.58 -2.32
C THR A 14 1.78 6.71 -2.61
N TYR A 15 1.97 5.54 -3.20
CA TYR A 15 0.88 4.61 -3.44
C TYR A 15 0.26 4.12 -2.13
N TYR A 16 1.10 3.89 -1.13
CA TYR A 16 0.62 3.47 0.19
C TYR A 16 -0.31 4.52 0.79
N LEU A 17 0.09 5.80 0.73
CA LEU A 17 -0.74 6.89 1.22
C LEU A 17 -2.04 7.01 0.44
N ASN A 18 -2.01 6.80 -0.88
CA ASN A 18 -3.22 6.80 -1.68
C ASN A 18 -4.15 5.65 -1.27
N ALA A 19 -3.58 4.51 -0.90
CA ALA A 19 -4.38 3.41 -0.40
C ALA A 19 -5.06 3.78 0.92
N ILE A 20 -4.38 4.52 1.78
CA ILE A 20 -4.97 5.00 3.03
C ILE A 20 -6.15 5.94 2.73
N VAL A 21 -6.00 6.82 1.76
CA VAL A 21 -7.09 7.69 1.33
C VAL A 21 -8.26 6.84 0.86
N GLY A 22 -8.00 5.80 0.09
CA GLY A 22 -9.04 4.87 -0.33
C GLY A 22 -9.75 4.22 0.85
N ALA A 23 -8.99 3.82 1.85
CA ALA A 23 -9.56 3.21 3.06
C ALA A 23 -10.47 4.19 3.79
N ARG A 24 -10.04 5.44 3.89
CA ARG A 24 -10.81 6.47 4.60
C ARG A 24 -12.07 6.86 3.86
N THR A 25 -12.05 6.74 2.53
CA THR A 25 -13.23 7.03 1.70
C THR A 25 -14.05 5.77 1.43
N ASN A 26 -13.70 4.66 2.07
CA ASN A 26 -14.39 3.38 1.92
C ASN A 26 -14.38 2.88 0.48
N ASN A 27 -13.24 3.05 -0.19
CA ASN A 27 -13.07 2.65 -1.58
C ASN A 27 -12.12 1.46 -1.66
N ALA A 28 -12.68 0.26 -1.57
CA ALA A 28 -11.88 -0.97 -1.54
C ALA A 28 -11.04 -1.16 -2.81
N THR A 29 -11.58 -0.78 -3.96
CA THR A 29 -10.83 -0.89 -5.22
C THR A 29 -9.58 -0.03 -5.19
N MET A 30 -9.71 1.20 -4.72
CA MET A 30 -8.57 2.11 -4.61
C MET A 30 -7.53 1.57 -3.64
N VAL A 31 -7.97 1.01 -2.51
CA VAL A 31 -7.08 0.40 -1.54
C VAL A 31 -6.30 -0.74 -2.18
N ALA A 32 -7.00 -1.67 -2.83
CA ALA A 32 -6.38 -2.84 -3.43
C ALA A 32 -5.37 -2.44 -4.52
N GLU A 33 -5.77 -1.55 -5.42
CA GLU A 33 -4.92 -1.15 -6.53
C GLU A 33 -3.67 -0.43 -6.07
N ASN A 34 -3.82 0.51 -5.16
CA ASN A 34 -2.67 1.28 -4.69
C ASN A 34 -1.75 0.45 -3.82
N LEU A 35 -2.30 -0.42 -2.96
CA LEU A 35 -1.47 -1.32 -2.17
C LEU A 35 -0.70 -2.28 -3.05
N LYS A 36 -1.33 -2.79 -4.10
CA LYS A 36 -0.67 -3.68 -5.04
C LYS A 36 0.55 -3.02 -5.66
N LYS A 37 0.40 -1.78 -6.09
CA LYS A 37 1.51 -1.02 -6.68
C LYS A 37 2.59 -0.72 -5.65
N ALA A 38 2.19 -0.35 -4.44
CA ALA A 38 3.13 -0.06 -3.37
C ALA A 38 3.97 -1.28 -3.01
N VAL A 39 3.34 -2.43 -2.87
CA VAL A 39 4.02 -3.68 -2.51
C VAL A 39 4.94 -4.13 -3.64
N LYS A 40 4.55 -3.88 -4.88
CA LYS A 40 5.39 -4.22 -6.03
C LYS A 40 6.70 -3.45 -6.02
N LEU A 41 6.66 -2.19 -5.57
CA LEU A 41 7.84 -1.35 -5.49
C LEU A 41 8.63 -1.57 -4.21
N ASP A 42 7.94 -1.89 -3.12
CA ASP A 42 8.55 -2.14 -1.81
C ASP A 42 7.77 -3.21 -1.08
N SER A 43 8.26 -4.45 -1.16
CA SER A 43 7.56 -5.60 -0.61
C SER A 43 7.38 -5.54 0.91
N SER A 44 8.19 -4.75 1.62
CA SER A 44 8.05 -4.61 3.07
C SER A 44 6.73 -3.94 3.45
N LEU A 45 6.13 -3.18 2.52
CA LEU A 45 4.85 -2.53 2.77
C LEU A 45 3.71 -3.53 2.90
N ARG A 46 3.87 -4.73 2.38
CA ARG A 46 2.88 -5.79 2.53
C ARG A 46 2.64 -6.11 4.01
N THR A 47 3.73 -6.33 4.74
CA THR A 47 3.66 -6.59 6.17
C THR A 47 3.11 -5.39 6.92
N LYS A 48 3.57 -4.20 6.52
CA LYS A 48 3.11 -2.96 7.15
C LYS A 48 1.61 -2.79 6.95
N ALA A 49 1.11 -3.02 5.74
CA ALA A 49 -0.31 -2.90 5.45
C ALA A 49 -1.14 -3.93 6.24
N ALA A 50 -0.62 -5.14 6.36
CA ALA A 50 -1.31 -6.20 7.09
C ALA A 50 -1.50 -5.86 8.56
N ASN A 51 -0.61 -5.04 9.13
CA ASN A 51 -0.66 -4.63 10.53
C ASN A 51 -1.23 -3.23 10.72
N ASP A 52 -1.63 -2.56 9.66
CA ASP A 52 -2.09 -1.18 9.73
C ASP A 52 -3.58 -1.14 10.03
N ILE A 53 -3.95 -0.40 11.06
CA ILE A 53 -5.35 -0.25 11.49
C ILE A 53 -6.21 0.34 10.36
N GLU A 54 -5.63 1.19 9.52
CA GLU A 54 -6.36 1.81 8.40
C GLU A 54 -6.91 0.77 7.45
N PHE A 55 -6.25 -0.38 7.35
CA PHE A 55 -6.64 -1.42 6.40
C PHE A 55 -7.36 -2.61 7.04
N VAL A 56 -7.71 -2.52 8.32
CA VAL A 56 -8.41 -3.61 9.01
C VAL A 56 -9.70 -3.98 8.29
N LYS A 57 -10.46 -2.98 7.84
CA LYS A 57 -11.72 -3.20 7.12
C LYS A 57 -11.51 -3.81 5.75
N PHE A 58 -10.29 -3.76 5.25
CA PHE A 58 -9.95 -4.23 3.90
C PHE A 58 -8.97 -5.40 3.96
N ALA A 59 -9.05 -6.19 5.02
CA ALA A 59 -8.14 -7.32 5.22
C ALA A 59 -8.12 -8.26 4.01
N SER A 60 -9.26 -8.47 3.36
CA SER A 60 -9.34 -9.31 2.16
C SER A 60 -8.48 -8.76 1.03
N ALA A 61 -8.51 -7.44 0.82
CA ALA A 61 -7.71 -6.80 -0.22
C ALA A 61 -6.22 -6.93 0.09
N VAL A 62 -5.84 -6.75 1.36
CA VAL A 62 -4.45 -6.90 1.79
C VAL A 62 -3.99 -8.34 1.63
N ALA A 63 -4.83 -9.30 2.01
CA ALA A 63 -4.50 -10.71 1.91
C ALA A 63 -4.30 -11.14 0.45
N GLY A 64 -4.98 -10.49 -0.49
CA GLY A 64 -4.86 -10.79 -1.90
C GLY A 64 -3.59 -10.27 -2.56
N LEU A 65 -2.78 -9.52 -1.82
CA LEU A 65 -1.50 -9.05 -2.34
C LEU A 65 -0.49 -10.19 -2.39
#